data_5812bcaae3e2840570dfab3d75aa756a
#
_entry.id   5812bcaae3e2840570dfab3d75aa756a
#
_cell.length_a   1.000
_cell.length_b   1.000
_cell.length_c   1.000
_cell.angle_alpha   90.00
_cell.angle_beta   90.00
_cell.angle_gamma   90.00
#
_symmetry.space_group_name_H-M   'P 1'
#
loop_
_entity.id
_entity.type
_entity.pdbx_description
1 polymer ?
#
loop_
_entity_poly.entity_id
_entity_poly.type
_entity_poly.pdbx_seq_one_letter_code
_entity_poly.pdbx_strand_id
1 'polypeptide(L)'
;MRIKVFDTFPENPQNPARTDMSSGVIEINKEAFDRLPNFTQRFVIYHEMGHFLLKTFDECKADDYALKKIAFKEKYSLSNHVDSVYMMARDDVRRKRHALLSVLTLAAANGSEEALNLINKYRNG
;
A
#
# COMPACT_ATOMS: atom_id res chain seq x y z
N MET A 1 2.55 14.87 -9.94
CA MET A 1 3.57 13.85 -10.20
C MET A 1 3.30 13.19 -11.54
N ARG A 2 4.34 12.84 -12.26
CA ARG A 2 4.21 12.16 -13.55
C ARG A 2 4.25 10.65 -13.38
N ILE A 3 3.56 9.95 -14.27
CA ILE A 3 3.55 8.49 -14.32
C ILE A 3 4.11 8.07 -15.67
N LYS A 4 5.03 7.10 -15.64
CA LYS A 4 5.60 6.48 -16.83
C LYS A 4 5.31 4.99 -16.81
N VAL A 5 4.75 4.48 -17.90
CA VAL A 5 4.34 3.06 -17.97
C VAL A 5 5.36 2.28 -18.79
N PHE A 6 5.84 1.18 -18.24
CA PHE A 6 6.70 0.21 -18.92
C PHE A 6 5.92 -1.09 -19.13
N ASP A 7 6.23 -1.84 -20.16
CA ASP A 7 5.60 -3.15 -20.36
C ASP A 7 5.91 -4.10 -19.20
N THR A 8 7.14 -4.11 -18.76
CA THR A 8 7.60 -4.86 -17.58
C THR A 8 8.88 -4.24 -17.03
N PHE A 9 9.23 -4.65 -15.79
CA PHE A 9 10.56 -4.40 -15.23
C PHE A 9 11.36 -5.70 -15.35
N PRO A 10 12.26 -5.84 -16.36
CA PRO A 10 12.96 -7.11 -16.57
C PRO A 10 13.78 -7.56 -15.35
N GLU A 11 14.35 -6.61 -14.60
CA GLU A 11 15.15 -6.87 -13.40
C GLU A 11 14.31 -7.24 -12.18
N ASN A 12 13.01 -6.92 -12.20
CA ASN A 12 12.07 -7.24 -11.12
C ASN A 12 10.63 -7.32 -11.66
N PRO A 13 10.31 -8.41 -12.40
CA PRO A 13 9.03 -8.49 -13.12
C PRO A 13 7.80 -8.58 -12.22
N GLN A 14 7.98 -8.87 -10.94
CA GLN A 14 6.86 -8.98 -9.99
C GLN A 14 6.53 -7.65 -9.30
N ASN A 15 7.41 -6.65 -9.38
CA ASN A 15 7.18 -5.36 -8.78
C ASN A 15 6.22 -4.53 -9.63
N PRO A 16 5.04 -4.13 -9.11
CA PRO A 16 4.05 -3.41 -9.92
C PRO A 16 4.39 -1.94 -10.16
N ALA A 17 5.18 -1.33 -9.30
CA ALA A 17 5.52 0.09 -9.42
C ALA A 17 6.75 0.43 -8.60
N ARG A 18 7.40 1.52 -8.99
CA ARG A 18 8.54 2.08 -8.26
C ARG A 18 8.59 3.59 -8.48
N THR A 19 9.27 4.30 -7.59
CA THR A 19 9.44 5.74 -7.68
C THR A 19 10.88 6.09 -8.00
N ASP A 20 11.09 6.90 -9.03
CA ASP A 20 12.37 7.56 -9.23
C ASP A 20 12.46 8.72 -8.25
N MET A 21 13.25 8.55 -7.18
CA MET A 21 13.36 9.53 -6.11
C MET A 21 14.00 10.83 -6.55
N SER A 22 14.76 10.83 -7.64
CA SER A 22 15.40 12.06 -8.15
C SER A 22 14.43 12.93 -8.93
N SER A 23 13.52 12.34 -9.71
CA SER A 23 12.60 13.06 -10.60
C SER A 23 11.17 13.14 -10.07
N GLY A 24 10.78 12.27 -9.15
CA GLY A 24 9.39 12.13 -8.70
C GLY A 24 8.48 11.42 -9.69
N VAL A 25 9.05 10.76 -10.69
CA VAL A 25 8.28 9.96 -11.64
C VAL A 25 7.94 8.62 -11.01
N ILE A 26 6.65 8.26 -11.02
CA ILE A 26 6.20 6.93 -10.65
C ILE A 26 6.26 6.06 -11.90
N GLU A 27 7.02 4.97 -11.84
CA GLU A 27 7.16 4.02 -12.93
C GLU A 27 6.25 2.83 -12.67
N ILE A 28 5.42 2.50 -13.65
CA ILE A 28 4.45 1.41 -13.56
C ILE A 28 4.95 0.25 -14.42
N ASN A 29 4.98 -0.94 -13.82
CA ASN A 29 5.15 -2.19 -14.53
C ASN A 29 3.76 -2.69 -14.92
N LYS A 30 3.37 -2.46 -16.18
CA LYS A 30 2.01 -2.74 -16.67
C LYS A 30 1.62 -4.21 -16.44
N GLU A 31 2.52 -5.14 -16.73
CA GLU A 31 2.25 -6.56 -16.59
C GLU A 31 1.84 -6.94 -15.17
N ALA A 32 2.59 -6.49 -14.17
CA ALA A 32 2.29 -6.79 -12.77
C ALA A 32 1.14 -5.93 -12.23
N PHE A 33 1.11 -4.66 -12.59
CA PHE A 33 0.10 -3.70 -12.11
C PHE A 33 -1.31 -4.07 -12.56
N ASP A 34 -1.47 -4.46 -13.82
CA ASP A 34 -2.79 -4.79 -14.38
C ASP A 34 -3.43 -6.03 -13.72
N ARG A 35 -2.63 -6.87 -13.06
CA ARG A 35 -3.12 -8.04 -12.32
C ARG A 35 -3.68 -7.71 -10.95
N LEU A 36 -3.42 -6.51 -10.44
CA LEU A 36 -3.84 -6.12 -9.10
C LEU A 36 -5.32 -5.73 -9.07
N PRO A 37 -6.03 -6.01 -7.95
CA PRO A 37 -7.37 -5.45 -7.75
C PRO A 37 -7.37 -3.92 -7.83
N ASN A 38 -8.48 -3.33 -8.24
CA ASN A 38 -8.58 -1.87 -8.44
C ASN A 38 -8.17 -1.07 -7.20
N PHE A 39 -8.61 -1.49 -6.02
CA PHE A 39 -8.20 -0.81 -4.78
C PHE A 39 -6.69 -0.88 -4.59
N THR A 40 -6.09 -2.06 -4.81
CA THR A 40 -4.65 -2.27 -4.65
C THR A 40 -3.85 -1.43 -5.64
N GLN A 41 -4.34 -1.25 -6.87
CA GLN A 41 -3.71 -0.37 -7.85
C GLN A 41 -3.61 1.06 -7.31
N ARG A 42 -4.70 1.60 -6.76
CA ARG A 42 -4.71 2.94 -6.18
C ARG A 42 -3.80 3.03 -4.94
N PHE A 43 -3.85 2.00 -4.10
CA PHE A 43 -2.97 1.91 -2.94
C PHE A 43 -1.49 1.98 -3.35
N VAL A 44 -1.10 1.24 -4.37
CA VAL A 44 0.29 1.22 -4.87
C VAL A 44 0.70 2.61 -5.36
N ILE A 45 -0.16 3.31 -6.11
CA ILE A 45 0.15 4.67 -6.59
C ILE A 45 0.36 5.62 -5.41
N TYR A 46 -0.54 5.63 -4.43
CA TYR A 46 -0.40 6.50 -3.26
C TYR A 46 0.83 6.14 -2.42
N HIS A 47 1.13 4.85 -2.30
CA HIS A 47 2.33 4.36 -1.61
C HIS A 47 3.60 4.92 -2.27
N GLU A 48 3.69 4.83 -3.60
CA GLU A 48 4.83 5.39 -4.35
C GLU A 48 4.92 6.90 -4.23
N MET A 49 3.79 7.61 -4.26
CA MET A 49 3.75 9.05 -3.99
C MET A 49 4.30 9.35 -2.58
N GLY A 50 3.95 8.52 -1.60
CA GLY A 50 4.43 8.66 -0.23
C GLY A 50 5.94 8.60 -0.12
N HIS A 51 6.58 7.68 -0.82
CA HIS A 51 8.04 7.61 -0.87
C HIS A 51 8.65 8.94 -1.31
N PHE A 52 8.17 9.50 -2.39
CA PHE A 52 8.73 10.75 -2.93
C PHE A 52 8.39 11.97 -2.07
N LEU A 53 7.12 12.12 -1.68
CA LEU A 53 6.68 13.33 -0.96
C LEU A 53 7.24 13.39 0.46
N LEU A 54 7.42 12.25 1.12
CA LEU A 54 8.02 12.16 2.45
C LEU A 54 9.54 11.99 2.38
N LYS A 55 10.12 11.85 1.19
CA LYS A 55 11.54 11.63 0.97
C LYS A 55 12.08 10.48 1.81
N THR A 56 11.39 9.34 1.74
CA THR A 56 11.70 8.17 2.56
C THR A 56 11.71 6.89 1.74
N PHE A 57 12.60 5.97 2.10
CA PHE A 57 12.58 4.59 1.59
C PHE A 57 11.83 3.65 2.55
N ASP A 58 11.31 4.15 3.67
CA ASP A 58 10.59 3.35 4.65
C ASP A 58 9.20 2.97 4.11
N GLU A 59 9.00 1.68 3.88
CA GLU A 59 7.74 1.14 3.37
C GLU A 59 6.57 1.41 4.29
N CYS A 60 6.77 1.38 5.60
CA CYS A 60 5.71 1.63 6.57
C CYS A 60 5.22 3.08 6.52
N LYS A 61 6.13 4.03 6.35
CA LYS A 61 5.76 5.45 6.19
C LYS A 61 5.01 5.70 4.90
N ALA A 62 5.41 5.04 3.82
CA ALA A 62 4.70 5.12 2.54
C ALA A 62 3.31 4.49 2.63
N ASP A 63 3.17 3.37 3.34
CA ASP A 63 1.87 2.74 3.59
C ASP A 63 0.94 3.67 4.39
N ASP A 64 1.45 4.34 5.42
CA ASP A 64 0.67 5.29 6.21
C ASP A 64 0.20 6.49 5.38
N TYR A 65 1.05 6.97 4.48
CA TYR A 65 0.67 8.02 3.54
C TYR A 65 -0.49 7.57 2.66
N ALA A 66 -0.40 6.35 2.10
CA ALA A 66 -1.45 5.78 1.26
C ALA A 66 -2.76 5.63 2.04
N LEU A 67 -2.70 5.13 3.29
CA LEU A 67 -3.86 5.00 4.15
C LEU A 67 -4.59 6.33 4.34
N LYS A 68 -3.86 7.38 4.67
CA LYS A 68 -4.44 8.71 4.89
C LYS A 68 -5.07 9.26 3.62
N LYS A 69 -4.42 9.10 2.47
CA LYS A 69 -4.94 9.59 1.19
C LYS A 69 -6.23 8.90 0.78
N ILE A 70 -6.28 7.58 0.90
CA ILE A 70 -7.47 6.80 0.54
C ILE A 70 -8.62 7.14 1.49
N ALA A 71 -8.36 7.22 2.79
CA ALA A 71 -9.37 7.52 3.79
C ALA A 71 -10.06 8.87 3.55
N PHE A 72 -9.33 9.84 3.01
CA PHE A 72 -9.89 11.17 2.72
C PHE A 72 -10.57 11.28 1.36
N LYS A 73 -10.15 10.50 0.38
CA LYS A 73 -10.57 10.69 -1.02
C LYS A 73 -11.55 9.64 -1.53
N GLU A 74 -11.63 8.49 -0.89
CA GLU A 74 -12.42 7.37 -1.36
C GLU A 74 -13.21 6.74 -0.23
N LYS A 75 -14.21 5.91 -0.59
CA LYS A 75 -14.85 5.04 0.38
C LYS A 75 -13.81 4.05 0.91
N TYR A 76 -13.41 4.25 2.14
CA TYR A 76 -12.34 3.49 2.75
C TYR A 76 -12.82 2.12 3.23
N SER A 77 -12.03 1.10 2.98
CA SER A 77 -12.21 -0.24 3.52
C SER A 77 -10.93 -0.68 4.22
N LEU A 78 -11.03 -0.93 5.53
CA LEU A 78 -9.91 -1.45 6.32
C LEU A 78 -9.42 -2.79 5.77
N SER A 79 -10.36 -3.66 5.37
CA SER A 79 -10.05 -4.96 4.80
C SER A 79 -9.21 -4.83 3.53
N ASN A 80 -9.63 -3.98 2.60
CA ASN A 80 -8.90 -3.76 1.36
C ASN A 80 -7.52 -3.18 1.60
N HIS A 81 -7.38 -2.29 2.58
CA HIS A 81 -6.07 -1.71 2.93
C HIS A 81 -5.11 -2.80 3.43
N VAL A 82 -5.53 -3.57 4.41
CA VAL A 82 -4.69 -4.62 5.00
C VAL A 82 -4.35 -5.69 3.96
N ASP A 83 -5.32 -6.12 3.16
CA ASP A 83 -5.09 -7.10 2.09
C ASP A 83 -4.08 -6.58 1.06
N SER A 84 -4.14 -5.30 0.71
CA SER A 84 -3.18 -4.68 -0.21
C SER A 84 -1.77 -4.66 0.37
N VAL A 85 -1.62 -4.30 1.64
CA VAL A 85 -0.31 -4.32 2.30
C VAL A 85 0.24 -5.75 2.35
N TYR A 86 -0.58 -6.73 2.72
CA TYR A 86 -0.14 -8.13 2.79
C TYR A 86 0.28 -8.66 1.43
N MET A 87 -0.43 -8.29 0.37
CA MET A 87 -0.06 -8.65 -1.00
C MET A 87 1.28 -8.05 -1.41
N MET A 88 1.50 -6.76 -1.10
CA MET A 88 2.73 -6.05 -1.49
C MET A 88 3.93 -6.39 -0.60
N ALA A 89 3.70 -6.62 0.69
CA ALA A 89 4.78 -6.86 1.66
C ALA A 89 5.41 -8.25 1.52
N ARG A 90 4.65 -9.21 1.00
CA ARG A 90 5.11 -10.61 0.86
C ARG A 90 5.63 -11.17 2.18
N ASP A 91 6.96 -11.31 2.34
CA ASP A 91 7.61 -11.85 3.53
C ASP A 91 8.04 -10.79 4.53
N ASP A 92 7.74 -9.53 4.28
CA ASP A 92 8.10 -8.43 5.19
C ASP A 92 7.16 -8.41 6.40
N VAL A 93 7.58 -9.10 7.45
CA VAL A 93 6.81 -9.22 8.71
C VAL A 93 6.62 -7.87 9.38
N ARG A 94 7.65 -7.01 9.36
CA ARG A 94 7.58 -5.66 9.95
C ARG A 94 6.47 -4.84 9.30
N ARG A 95 6.41 -4.85 7.99
CA ARG A 95 5.41 -4.10 7.23
C ARG A 95 3.99 -4.62 7.50
N LYS A 96 3.81 -5.94 7.58
CA LYS A 96 2.53 -6.57 7.92
C LYS A 96 2.05 -6.19 9.33
N ARG A 97 2.96 -6.24 10.31
CA ARG A 97 2.64 -5.85 11.70
C ARG A 97 2.25 -4.38 11.78
N HIS A 98 2.95 -3.52 11.06
CA HIS A 98 2.64 -2.09 11.00
C HIS A 98 1.23 -1.85 10.43
N ALA A 99 0.84 -2.57 9.38
CA ALA A 99 -0.50 -2.46 8.81
C ALA A 99 -1.57 -2.82 9.82
N LEU A 100 -1.38 -3.90 10.57
CA LEU A 100 -2.31 -4.29 11.65
C LEU A 100 -2.37 -3.25 12.76
N LEU A 101 -1.24 -2.66 13.13
CA LEU A 101 -1.20 -1.60 14.13
C LEU A 101 -1.95 -0.34 13.67
N SER A 102 -1.83 0.02 12.40
CA SER A 102 -2.59 1.12 11.81
C SER A 102 -4.10 0.86 11.86
N VAL A 103 -4.53 -0.37 11.58
CA VAL A 103 -5.93 -0.80 11.71
C VAL A 103 -6.39 -0.71 13.16
N LEU A 104 -5.56 -1.16 14.10
CA LEU A 104 -5.87 -1.06 15.54
C LEU A 104 -6.08 0.38 15.99
N THR A 105 -5.23 1.29 15.51
CA THR A 105 -5.34 2.71 15.85
C THR A 105 -6.66 3.29 15.34
N LEU A 106 -7.05 2.94 14.11
CA LEU A 106 -8.34 3.36 13.55
C LEU A 106 -9.51 2.74 14.31
N ALA A 107 -9.39 1.47 14.70
CA ALA A 107 -10.42 0.77 15.48
C ALA A 107 -10.64 1.45 16.84
N ALA A 108 -9.55 1.80 17.52
CA ALA A 108 -9.62 2.50 18.80
C ALA A 108 -10.30 3.86 18.66
N ALA A 109 -10.10 4.53 17.53
CA ALA A 109 -10.72 5.82 17.25
C ALA A 109 -12.20 5.73 16.88
N ASN A 110 -12.63 4.63 16.26
CA ASN A 110 -13.96 4.51 15.64
C ASN A 110 -14.82 3.36 16.20
N GLY A 111 -14.30 2.49 17.05
CA GLY A 111 -15.02 1.35 17.61
C GLY A 111 -15.49 0.36 16.55
N SER A 112 -14.65 0.06 15.56
CA SER A 112 -15.01 -0.74 14.38
C SER A 112 -14.95 -2.24 14.64
N GLU A 113 -16.06 -2.97 14.44
CA GLU A 113 -16.08 -4.43 14.47
C GLU A 113 -15.27 -5.04 13.32
N GLU A 114 -15.25 -4.38 12.16
CA GLU A 114 -14.46 -4.81 11.00
C GLU A 114 -12.97 -4.92 11.37
N ALA A 115 -12.45 -3.92 12.09
CA ALA A 115 -11.06 -3.92 12.52
C ALA A 115 -10.75 -5.09 13.46
N LEU A 116 -11.65 -5.41 14.40
CA LEU A 116 -11.49 -6.56 15.29
C LEU A 116 -11.46 -7.87 14.51
N ASN A 117 -12.32 -8.03 13.51
CA ASN A 117 -12.35 -9.21 12.67
C ASN A 117 -11.06 -9.36 11.87
N LEU A 118 -10.52 -8.27 11.35
CA LEU A 118 -9.24 -8.28 10.63
C LEU A 118 -8.07 -8.68 11.53
N ILE A 119 -8.04 -8.16 12.75
CA ILE A 119 -7.01 -8.53 13.73
C ILE A 119 -7.06 -10.04 13.97
N ASN A 120 -8.25 -10.60 14.18
CA ASN A 120 -8.41 -12.03 14.42
C ASN A 120 -7.99 -12.86 13.20
N LYS A 121 -8.32 -12.39 11.99
CA LYS A 121 -7.95 -13.06 10.73
C LYS A 121 -6.43 -13.15 10.55
N TYR A 122 -5.71 -12.05 10.79
CA TYR A 122 -4.27 -11.97 10.52
C TYR A 122 -3.40 -12.34 11.72
N ARG A 123 -3.96 -12.35 12.93
CA ARG A 123 -3.23 -12.72 14.15
C ARG A 123 -2.81 -14.18 14.14
N ASN A 124 -3.60 -15.05 13.55
CA ASN A 124 -3.38 -16.48 13.53
C ASN A 124 -2.76 -16.98 12.21
N GLY A 125 -2.45 -16.06 11.31
CA GLY A 125 -1.87 -16.36 10.00
C GLY A 125 -0.42 -15.84 9.81
#